data_25fea49e4d04fc6f1e67b761ea8c0dd9
#
_entry.id   25fea49e4d04fc6f1e67b761ea8c0dd9
#
_cell.length_a   1.000
_cell.length_b   1.000
_cell.length_c   1.000
_cell.angle_alpha   90.00
_cell.angle_beta   90.00
_cell.angle_gamma   90.00
#
_symmetry.space_group_name_H-M   'P 1'
#
loop_
_entity.id
_entity.type
_entity.pdbx_description
1 polymer ?
#
loop_
_entity_poly.entity_id
_entity_poly.type
_entity_poly.pdbx_seq_one_letter_code
_entity_poly.pdbx_strand_id
1 'polypeptide(L)'
;MKTFKDYITKRTFDFRIKVAGELPAKFESVLKTSLEKFGVASMTTSKTPIQKLPLDFPGVDNAEVHIYEVCLNYPVIPPVLRSYVMEKTGVPEAKIVVRNIRDNEEEYQEYGDSTQKNTKYVTKLTSDYETDAKMDKMAQEMVGEKRAFDLLKELSKKEKD
;
A
#
# COMPACT_ATOMS: atom_id res chain seq x y z
N MET A 1 -9.25 -44.44 1.41
CA MET A 1 -7.96 -43.94 0.92
C MET A 1 -8.24 -42.70 0.07
N LYS A 2 -7.60 -41.59 0.37
CA LYS A 2 -7.69 -40.39 -0.48
C LYS A 2 -6.92 -40.66 -1.77
N THR A 3 -7.50 -40.40 -2.91
CA THR A 3 -6.87 -40.57 -4.22
C THR A 3 -5.89 -39.42 -4.47
N PHE A 4 -4.91 -39.63 -5.35
CA PHE A 4 -3.94 -38.57 -5.73
C PHE A 4 -4.64 -37.28 -6.24
N LYS A 5 -5.84 -37.42 -6.80
CA LYS A 5 -6.71 -36.28 -7.17
C LYS A 5 -7.18 -35.44 -5.98
N ASP A 6 -7.30 -36.03 -4.79
CA ASP A 6 -7.73 -35.32 -3.57
C ASP A 6 -6.58 -34.49 -2.97
N TYR A 7 -5.32 -34.76 -3.38
CA TYR A 7 -4.15 -33.99 -2.99
C TYR A 7 -3.83 -32.86 -3.96
N ILE A 8 -4.31 -32.93 -5.19
CA ILE A 8 -4.29 -31.80 -6.11
C ILE A 8 -5.44 -30.90 -5.70
N THR A 9 -5.27 -30.17 -4.63
CA THR A 9 -6.17 -29.06 -4.28
C THR A 9 -6.38 -28.24 -5.54
N LYS A 10 -7.62 -28.06 -5.95
CA LYS A 10 -7.98 -27.14 -7.03
C LYS A 10 -7.43 -25.79 -6.62
N ARG A 11 -6.31 -25.40 -7.21
CA ARG A 11 -5.73 -24.08 -6.95
C ARG A 11 -6.71 -23.07 -7.52
N THR A 12 -7.22 -22.22 -6.66
CA THR A 12 -8.01 -21.07 -7.06
C THR A 12 -7.11 -19.84 -7.08
N PHE A 13 -7.43 -18.93 -7.95
CA PHE A 13 -6.70 -17.67 -8.14
C PHE A 13 -7.64 -16.53 -7.81
N ASP A 14 -7.30 -15.81 -6.75
CA ASP A 14 -8.16 -14.78 -6.19
C ASP A 14 -7.71 -13.41 -6.69
N PHE A 15 -8.62 -12.72 -7.38
CA PHE A 15 -8.37 -11.41 -7.95
C PHE A 15 -9.32 -10.38 -7.37
N ARG A 16 -8.84 -9.16 -7.23
CA ARG A 16 -9.62 -7.99 -6.91
C ARG A 16 -9.63 -7.04 -8.10
N ILE A 17 -10.80 -6.82 -8.66
CA ILE A 17 -11.05 -5.91 -9.76
C ILE A 17 -11.71 -4.67 -9.17
N LYS A 18 -11.04 -3.52 -9.29
CA LYS A 18 -11.56 -2.23 -8.85
C LYS A 18 -11.91 -1.38 -10.06
N VAL A 19 -13.07 -0.75 -10.03
CA VAL A 19 -13.54 0.16 -11.10
C VAL A 19 -14.01 1.46 -10.47
N ALA A 20 -13.46 2.59 -10.92
CA ALA A 20 -13.80 3.90 -10.41
C ALA A 20 -14.87 4.59 -11.25
N GLY A 21 -15.82 5.25 -10.58
CA GLY A 21 -16.88 6.05 -11.18
C GLY A 21 -18.11 5.26 -11.59
N GLU A 22 -18.94 5.90 -12.39
CA GLU A 22 -20.21 5.32 -12.83
C GLU A 22 -19.99 4.09 -13.73
N LEU A 23 -20.69 3.03 -13.44
CA LEU A 23 -20.65 1.79 -14.20
C LEU A 23 -21.72 1.79 -15.27
N PRO A 24 -21.46 1.22 -16.47
CA PRO A 24 -22.52 0.93 -17.45
C PRO A 24 -23.61 0.04 -16.86
N ALA A 25 -24.85 0.28 -17.21
CA ALA A 25 -26.02 -0.38 -16.64
C ALA A 25 -25.99 -1.94 -16.68
N LYS A 26 -25.17 -2.53 -17.55
CA LYS A 26 -25.02 -3.99 -17.70
C LYS A 26 -23.63 -4.48 -17.31
N PHE A 27 -22.82 -3.64 -16.62
CA PHE A 27 -21.43 -3.96 -16.33
C PHE A 27 -21.25 -5.28 -15.59
N GLU A 28 -22.00 -5.52 -14.54
CA GLU A 28 -21.88 -6.74 -13.73
C GLU A 28 -22.21 -8.02 -14.53
N SER A 29 -23.25 -7.95 -15.35
CA SER A 29 -23.63 -9.11 -16.19
C SER A 29 -22.58 -9.38 -17.26
N VAL A 30 -22.05 -8.35 -17.91
CA VAL A 30 -20.97 -8.47 -18.90
C VAL A 30 -19.70 -8.97 -18.25
N LEU A 31 -19.33 -8.44 -17.08
CA LEU A 31 -18.19 -8.89 -16.31
C LEU A 31 -18.30 -10.37 -15.96
N LYS A 32 -19.43 -10.80 -15.42
CA LYS A 32 -19.67 -12.20 -15.06
C LYS A 32 -19.53 -13.12 -16.26
N THR A 33 -20.22 -12.81 -17.36
CA THR A 33 -20.14 -13.61 -18.60
C THR A 33 -18.72 -13.63 -19.17
N SER A 34 -18.00 -12.53 -19.11
CA SER A 34 -16.61 -12.46 -19.56
C SER A 34 -15.68 -13.32 -18.72
N LEU A 35 -15.90 -13.36 -17.42
CA LEU A 35 -15.08 -14.13 -16.49
C LEU A 35 -15.39 -15.64 -16.52
N GLU A 36 -16.55 -16.05 -17.02
CA GLU A 36 -16.90 -17.46 -17.18
C GLU A 36 -15.86 -18.26 -17.99
N LYS A 37 -15.19 -17.59 -18.94
CA LYS A 37 -14.06 -18.17 -19.69
C LYS A 37 -12.93 -18.66 -18.79
N PHE A 38 -12.71 -18.03 -17.66
CA PHE A 38 -11.68 -18.38 -16.68
C PHE A 38 -12.18 -19.28 -15.55
N GLY A 39 -13.45 -19.72 -15.63
CA GLY A 39 -14.08 -20.60 -14.65
C GLY A 39 -14.26 -19.91 -13.30
N VAL A 40 -15.26 -19.05 -13.19
CA VAL A 40 -15.59 -18.35 -11.94
C VAL A 40 -16.06 -19.34 -10.89
N ALA A 41 -15.36 -19.41 -9.76
CA ALA A 41 -15.77 -20.20 -8.60
C ALA A 41 -16.66 -19.37 -7.67
N SER A 42 -16.30 -18.11 -7.42
CA SER A 42 -17.11 -17.17 -6.64
C SER A 42 -16.85 -15.74 -7.10
N MET A 43 -17.83 -14.88 -6.90
CA MET A 43 -17.73 -13.44 -7.17
C MET A 43 -18.49 -12.68 -6.08
N THR A 44 -17.82 -11.77 -5.42
CA THR A 44 -18.40 -10.89 -4.41
C THR A 44 -18.27 -9.45 -4.89
N THR A 45 -19.29 -8.65 -4.64
CA THR A 45 -19.34 -7.24 -5.03
C THR A 45 -19.43 -6.38 -3.79
N SER A 46 -18.59 -5.36 -3.72
CA SER A 46 -18.65 -4.31 -2.70
C SER A 46 -18.38 -2.96 -3.34
N LYS A 47 -18.70 -1.87 -2.65
CA LYS A 47 -18.40 -0.52 -3.11
C LYS A 47 -17.94 0.35 -1.96
N THR A 48 -17.06 1.29 -2.26
CA THR A 48 -16.61 2.30 -1.29
C THR A 48 -17.54 3.53 -1.33
N PRO A 49 -17.59 4.32 -0.26
CA PRO A 49 -18.16 5.66 -0.34
C PRO A 49 -17.36 6.53 -1.33
N ILE A 50 -17.95 7.66 -1.71
CA ILE A 50 -17.28 8.62 -2.60
C ILE A 50 -15.99 9.12 -1.95
N GLN A 51 -14.87 8.93 -2.65
CA GLN A 51 -13.54 9.36 -2.25
C GLN A 51 -13.09 10.54 -3.11
N LYS A 52 -12.46 11.54 -2.49
CA LYS A 52 -11.92 12.69 -3.24
C LYS A 52 -10.83 12.29 -4.22
N LEU A 53 -9.93 11.45 -3.78
CA LEU A 53 -8.79 10.94 -4.55
C LEU A 53 -8.63 9.45 -4.23
N PRO A 54 -9.26 8.53 -4.98
CA PRO A 54 -9.05 7.12 -4.79
C PRO A 54 -7.59 6.77 -5.12
N LEU A 55 -6.91 6.09 -4.21
CA LEU A 55 -5.47 5.82 -4.28
C LEU A 55 -5.05 5.04 -5.55
N ASP A 56 -5.91 4.11 -5.98
CA ASP A 56 -5.67 3.31 -7.18
C ASP A 56 -5.96 4.06 -8.49
N PHE A 57 -6.57 5.25 -8.41
CA PHE A 57 -7.06 6.02 -9.56
C PHE A 57 -6.66 7.49 -9.46
N PRO A 58 -5.36 7.82 -9.65
CA PRO A 58 -4.86 9.18 -9.46
C PRO A 58 -5.44 10.21 -10.44
N GLY A 59 -6.10 9.77 -11.50
CA GLY A 59 -6.76 10.64 -12.48
C GLY A 59 -8.28 10.73 -12.33
N VAL A 60 -8.84 10.23 -11.23
CA VAL A 60 -10.29 10.24 -11.00
C VAL A 60 -10.59 10.89 -9.66
N ASP A 61 -11.28 12.03 -9.72
CA ASP A 61 -11.68 12.78 -8.53
C ASP A 61 -13.13 12.51 -8.16
N ASN A 62 -13.43 12.53 -6.86
CA ASN A 62 -14.79 12.43 -6.30
C ASN A 62 -15.59 11.24 -6.85
N ALA A 63 -15.01 10.05 -6.83
CA ALA A 63 -15.64 8.85 -7.38
C ALA A 63 -15.88 7.76 -6.33
N GLU A 64 -16.94 7.00 -6.54
CA GLU A 64 -17.14 5.70 -5.89
C GLU A 64 -16.22 4.68 -6.56
N VAL A 65 -15.69 3.75 -5.78
CA VAL A 65 -14.94 2.61 -6.32
C VAL A 65 -15.73 1.33 -6.09
N HIS A 66 -16.07 0.68 -7.18
CA HIS A 66 -16.69 -0.64 -7.15
C HIS A 66 -15.61 -1.72 -7.10
N ILE A 67 -15.74 -2.63 -6.15
CA ILE A 67 -14.76 -3.68 -5.89
C ILE A 67 -15.42 -5.02 -6.14
N TYR A 68 -14.82 -5.78 -7.04
CA TYR A 68 -15.25 -7.14 -7.38
C TYR A 68 -14.14 -8.12 -6.97
N GLU A 69 -14.42 -8.95 -5.98
CA GLU A 69 -13.53 -10.03 -5.61
C GLU A 69 -13.95 -11.30 -6.35
N VAL A 70 -13.04 -11.81 -7.14
CA VAL A 70 -13.32 -12.93 -8.04
C VAL A 70 -12.34 -14.05 -7.80
N CYS A 71 -12.86 -15.23 -7.56
CA CYS A 71 -12.09 -16.46 -7.46
C CYS A 71 -12.20 -17.24 -8.77
N LEU A 72 -11.07 -17.45 -9.44
CA LEU A 72 -10.98 -18.13 -10.73
C LEU A 72 -10.36 -19.52 -10.58
N ASN A 73 -10.81 -20.48 -11.40
CA ASN A 73 -10.24 -21.81 -11.43
C ASN A 73 -9.04 -21.93 -12.38
N TYR A 74 -8.90 -21.03 -13.33
CA TYR A 74 -7.77 -21.01 -14.28
C TYR A 74 -6.79 -19.89 -13.96
N PRO A 75 -5.49 -20.16 -14.06
CA PRO A 75 -4.48 -19.15 -13.82
C PRO A 75 -4.51 -18.08 -14.91
N VAL A 76 -4.48 -16.82 -14.47
CA VAL A 76 -4.38 -15.66 -15.36
C VAL A 76 -3.47 -14.62 -14.70
N ILE A 77 -2.81 -13.80 -15.50
CA ILE A 77 -1.97 -12.72 -15.00
C ILE A 77 -2.83 -11.45 -14.88
N PRO A 78 -2.72 -10.66 -13.78
CA PRO A 78 -3.54 -9.48 -13.57
C PRO A 78 -3.60 -8.49 -14.76
N PRO A 79 -2.49 -8.15 -15.44
CA PRO A 79 -2.54 -7.28 -16.63
C PRO A 79 -3.35 -7.85 -17.78
N VAL A 80 -3.26 -9.16 -18.02
CA VAL A 80 -4.03 -9.83 -19.09
C VAL A 80 -5.51 -9.83 -18.75
N LEU A 81 -5.86 -10.13 -17.49
CA LEU A 81 -7.24 -10.09 -17.01
C LEU A 81 -7.80 -8.67 -17.11
N ARG A 82 -7.01 -7.64 -16.76
CA ARG A 82 -7.37 -6.23 -16.90
C ARG A 82 -7.69 -5.89 -18.36
N SER A 83 -6.79 -6.17 -19.29
CA SER A 83 -6.99 -5.90 -20.72
C SER A 83 -8.22 -6.60 -21.26
N TYR A 84 -8.44 -7.84 -20.87
CA TYR A 84 -9.61 -8.61 -21.30
C TYR A 84 -10.93 -8.02 -20.76
N VAL A 85 -10.98 -7.65 -19.49
CA VAL A 85 -12.17 -7.02 -18.91
C VAL A 85 -12.44 -5.68 -19.58
N MET A 86 -11.42 -4.87 -19.83
CA MET A 86 -11.54 -3.58 -20.54
C MET A 86 -12.15 -3.78 -21.92
N GLU A 87 -11.66 -4.74 -22.71
CA GLU A 87 -12.16 -5.04 -24.05
C GLU A 87 -13.64 -5.42 -24.02
N LYS A 88 -14.08 -6.22 -23.04
CA LYS A 88 -15.46 -6.70 -22.95
C LYS A 88 -16.44 -5.70 -22.35
N THR A 89 -15.97 -4.90 -21.39
CA THR A 89 -16.83 -3.95 -20.68
C THR A 89 -16.80 -2.54 -21.25
N GLY A 90 -15.78 -2.22 -22.07
CA GLY A 90 -15.57 -0.86 -22.62
C GLY A 90 -15.13 0.18 -21.61
N VAL A 91 -14.72 -0.24 -20.41
CA VAL A 91 -14.24 0.68 -19.37
C VAL A 91 -12.82 1.15 -19.74
N PRO A 92 -12.51 2.46 -19.69
CA PRO A 92 -11.19 2.96 -20.00
C PRO A 92 -10.14 2.50 -18.99
N GLU A 93 -8.90 2.38 -19.44
CA GLU A 93 -7.77 1.87 -18.66
C GLU A 93 -7.54 2.63 -17.34
N ALA A 94 -7.72 3.95 -17.37
CA ALA A 94 -7.55 4.80 -16.19
C ALA A 94 -8.56 4.53 -15.06
N LYS A 95 -9.68 3.85 -15.35
CA LYS A 95 -10.76 3.58 -14.40
C LYS A 95 -10.83 2.14 -13.93
N ILE A 96 -9.91 1.26 -14.35
CA ILE A 96 -9.92 -0.15 -13.97
C ILE A 96 -8.54 -0.59 -13.47
N VAL A 97 -8.53 -1.26 -12.33
CA VAL A 97 -7.34 -1.87 -11.74
C VAL A 97 -7.66 -3.31 -11.37
N VAL A 98 -6.74 -4.22 -11.70
CA VAL A 98 -6.85 -5.64 -11.35
C VAL A 98 -5.59 -6.05 -10.60
N ARG A 99 -5.76 -6.65 -9.42
CA ARG A 99 -4.66 -7.13 -8.55
C ARG A 99 -5.00 -8.50 -7.98
N ASN A 100 -3.97 -9.23 -7.56
CA ASN A 100 -4.19 -10.41 -6.73
C ASN A 100 -4.56 -9.95 -5.31
N ILE A 101 -5.47 -10.68 -4.66
CA ILE A 101 -5.86 -10.39 -3.26
C ILE A 101 -4.68 -10.57 -2.29
N ARG A 102 -3.68 -11.37 -2.68
CA ARG A 102 -2.49 -11.64 -1.84
C ARG A 102 -1.42 -10.56 -1.89
N ASP A 103 -1.55 -9.60 -2.80
CA ASP A 103 -0.60 -8.49 -2.88
C ASP A 103 -0.92 -7.48 -1.77
N ASN A 104 -0.01 -7.32 -0.83
CA ASN A 104 -0.15 -6.50 0.40
C ASN A 104 -0.27 -4.99 0.15
N GLU A 105 -0.60 -4.56 -1.05
CA GLU A 105 -0.74 -3.14 -1.38
C GLU A 105 -1.93 -2.44 -0.68
N GLU A 106 -2.76 -3.20 0.04
CA GLU A 106 -3.86 -2.62 0.85
C GLU A 106 -3.37 -1.88 2.08
N GLU A 107 -2.23 -2.24 2.63
CA GLU A 107 -1.62 -1.52 3.75
C GLU A 107 -1.36 -0.05 3.41
N TYR A 108 -1.09 0.26 2.13
CA TYR A 108 -0.91 1.64 1.68
C TYR A 108 -2.22 2.45 1.63
N GLN A 109 -3.38 1.81 1.47
CA GLN A 109 -4.68 2.48 1.45
C GLN A 109 -5.12 2.92 2.84
N GLU A 110 -4.90 2.08 3.85
CA GLU A 110 -5.17 2.45 5.25
C GLU A 110 -4.25 3.57 5.72
N TYR A 111 -3.00 3.57 5.27
CA TYR A 111 -2.05 4.66 5.58
C TYR A 111 -2.45 5.98 4.91
N GLY A 112 -3.01 5.95 3.71
CA GLY A 112 -3.52 7.12 2.99
C GLY A 112 -4.70 7.79 3.70
N ASP A 113 -5.66 7.00 4.20
CA ASP A 113 -6.82 7.51 4.91
C ASP A 113 -6.48 8.04 6.32
N SER A 114 -5.49 7.47 6.99
CA SER A 114 -5.03 7.97 8.29
C SER A 114 -4.27 9.30 8.18
N THR A 115 -3.61 9.56 7.05
CA THR A 115 -2.91 10.83 6.79
C THR A 115 -3.85 11.97 6.42
N GLN A 116 -5.07 11.69 5.94
CA GLN A 116 -6.09 12.72 5.68
C GLN A 116 -6.77 13.26 6.95
N LYS A 117 -6.65 12.59 8.08
CA LYS A 117 -7.07 13.12 9.38
C LYS A 117 -5.99 14.03 9.93
N ASN A 118 -5.91 15.29 9.45
CA ASN A 118 -5.31 16.48 10.12
C ASN A 118 -4.31 16.22 11.27
N THR A 119 -3.59 15.14 11.26
CA THR A 119 -2.43 14.97 12.09
C THR A 119 -1.33 15.83 11.47
N LYS A 120 -1.07 17.00 12.09
CA LYS A 120 0.18 17.72 11.83
C LYS A 120 1.27 16.66 11.75
N TYR A 121 1.91 16.57 10.60
CA TYR A 121 3.11 15.76 10.44
C TYR A 121 4.13 16.24 11.46
N VAL A 122 4.13 15.66 12.63
CA VAL A 122 5.27 15.71 13.51
C VAL A 122 6.23 14.69 12.93
N THR A 123 7.11 15.14 12.06
CA THR A 123 8.19 14.30 11.57
C THR A 123 8.92 13.78 12.80
N LYS A 124 8.98 12.46 12.99
CA LYS A 124 9.76 11.84 14.08
C LYS A 124 11.21 12.39 14.12
N LEU A 125 11.73 12.79 12.98
CA LEU A 125 13.01 13.45 12.82
C LEU A 125 13.15 14.79 13.57
N THR A 126 12.08 15.60 13.70
CA THR A 126 12.16 16.87 14.43
C THR A 126 12.12 16.68 15.95
N SER A 127 11.37 15.69 16.46
CA SER A 127 11.33 15.39 17.90
C SER A 127 12.63 14.73 18.39
N ASP A 128 13.20 13.85 17.58
CA ASP A 128 14.45 13.17 17.92
C ASP A 128 15.65 14.13 17.77
N TYR A 129 15.62 15.04 16.79
CA TYR A 129 16.68 16.03 16.60
C TYR A 129 16.75 17.07 17.72
N GLU A 130 15.61 17.47 18.30
CA GLU A 130 15.61 18.39 19.44
C GLU A 130 16.12 17.72 20.73
N THR A 131 15.87 16.44 20.91
CA THR A 131 16.40 15.66 22.04
C THR A 131 17.89 15.37 21.85
N ASP A 132 18.31 15.03 20.65
CA ASP A 132 19.72 14.80 20.32
C ASP A 132 20.52 16.09 20.40
N ALA A 133 19.98 17.23 19.92
CA ALA A 133 20.65 18.53 20.06
C ALA A 133 20.78 18.99 21.52
N LYS A 134 19.85 18.59 22.39
CA LYS A 134 19.98 18.84 23.85
C LYS A 134 20.99 17.89 24.49
N MET A 135 21.03 16.63 24.05
CA MET A 135 22.03 15.65 24.50
C MET A 135 23.43 16.03 24.00
N ASP A 136 23.57 16.50 22.78
CA ASP A 136 24.85 16.99 22.24
C ASP A 136 25.36 18.22 22.99
N LYS A 137 24.49 19.14 23.40
CA LYS A 137 24.86 20.27 24.25
C LYS A 137 25.31 19.82 25.64
N MET A 138 24.58 18.85 26.25
CA MET A 138 25.03 18.27 27.52
C MET A 138 26.34 17.48 27.37
N ALA A 139 26.52 16.76 26.26
CA ALA A 139 27.75 16.04 25.97
C ALA A 139 28.92 17.01 25.69
N GLN A 140 28.68 18.12 25.00
CA GLN A 140 29.65 19.19 24.80
C GLN A 140 30.01 19.89 26.11
N GLU A 141 29.05 20.10 27.01
CA GLU A 141 29.33 20.64 28.35
C GLU A 141 30.10 19.66 29.25
N MET A 142 29.84 18.34 29.12
CA MET A 142 30.51 17.30 29.90
C MET A 142 31.87 16.87 29.35
N VAL A 143 32.08 16.88 28.04
CA VAL A 143 33.29 16.33 27.37
C VAL A 143 34.09 17.42 26.67
N GLY A 144 33.48 18.59 26.44
CA GLY A 144 34.08 19.67 25.68
C GLY A 144 35.26 20.37 26.39
N GLU A 145 35.31 21.64 26.30
CA GLU A 145 36.46 22.51 26.57
C GLU A 145 37.17 22.33 27.93
N LYS A 146 36.46 21.98 29.00
CA LYS A 146 37.08 21.86 30.33
C LYS A 146 38.07 20.70 30.43
N ARG A 147 37.74 19.52 29.89
CA ARG A 147 38.63 18.35 29.94
C ARG A 147 39.87 18.52 29.07
N ALA A 148 39.71 19.10 27.88
CA ALA A 148 40.85 19.36 27.01
C ALA A 148 41.79 20.41 27.63
N PHE A 149 41.26 21.46 28.28
CA PHE A 149 42.02 22.47 28.98
C PHE A 149 42.70 21.92 30.25
N ASP A 150 42.04 21.06 31.00
CA ASP A 150 42.62 20.46 32.21
C ASP A 150 43.73 19.46 31.86
N LEU A 151 43.56 18.65 30.81
CA LEU A 151 44.60 17.76 30.30
C LEU A 151 45.80 18.52 29.76
N LEU A 152 45.61 19.65 29.07
CA LEU A 152 46.68 20.50 28.61
C LEU A 152 47.45 21.15 29.79
N LYS A 153 46.73 21.54 30.84
CA LYS A 153 47.35 22.06 32.07
C LYS A 153 48.13 21.00 32.83
N GLU A 154 47.64 19.76 32.86
CA GLU A 154 48.36 18.64 33.50
C GLU A 154 49.60 18.26 32.72
N LEU A 155 49.52 18.25 31.37
CA LEU A 155 50.67 17.97 30.53
C LEU A 155 51.76 19.08 30.64
N SER A 156 51.34 20.34 30.67
CA SER A 156 52.27 21.47 30.82
C SER A 156 52.91 21.56 32.19
N LYS A 157 52.35 20.91 33.21
CA LYS A 157 53.00 20.78 34.53
C LYS A 157 54.05 19.68 34.58
N LYS A 158 53.81 18.57 33.83
CA LYS A 158 54.76 17.46 33.76
C LYS A 158 56.01 17.74 32.93
N GLU A 159 56.00 18.74 32.07
CA GLU A 159 57.19 19.18 31.34
C GLU A 159 58.11 20.17 32.13
N LYS A 160 57.70 20.59 33.33
CA LYS A 160 58.47 21.56 34.16
C LYS A 160 59.15 20.95 35.40
N ASP A 161 58.95 19.65 35.63
CA ASP A 161 59.67 18.85 36.62
C ASP A 161 60.66 17.88 35.91
#